data_b782ead990251d66a41f6ab824385221
#
_entry.id   b782ead990251d66a41f6ab824385221
#
_cell.length_a   1.000
_cell.length_b   1.000
_cell.length_c   1.000
_cell.angle_alpha   90.00
_cell.angle_beta   90.00
_cell.angle_gamma   90.00
#
_symmetry.space_group_name_H-M   'P 1'
#
loop_
_entity.id
_entity.type
_entity.pdbx_description
1 polymer ?
#
loop_
_entity_poly.entity_id
_entity_poly.type
_entity_poly.pdbx_seq_one_letter_code
_entity_poly.pdbx_strand_id
1 'polypeptide(L)'
;MYRAHERKKLILTSVITGGIFIFEVIGGIITNSLALISDAGHMLTHIFALLISLFALLFAARPPTVKKTYGFYRLEILAALFNGVILFVITMWIFYEAYHRFMHPETISSGKMFVVACVGLIANVACAYILMKGGHEHGGHSLNIKSAFIHMIGDTISSIGVIVGAVIIYYTHWFIIDPIISVMLCVLILIWSYKLVMESVDILLEATPREINIDKVAESLKQIPGIDDVHDIHIWTITSGMYSMSAHIDTKDMMISETTKLSKMINCVLSDKFRIGHTVIQFGCECKINNEHNNHDHNHI
;
A
#
# COMPACT_ATOMS: atom_id res chain seq x y z
N MET A 1 -3.72 -18.22 -20.51
CA MET A 1 -4.02 -19.22 -19.48
C MET A 1 -3.41 -18.91 -18.11
N TYR A 2 -2.14 -18.52 -18.02
CA TYR A 2 -1.40 -18.24 -16.78
C TYR A 2 -2.07 -17.18 -15.87
N ARG A 3 -2.37 -15.98 -16.39
CA ARG A 3 -3.07 -14.91 -15.64
C ARG A 3 -4.44 -15.31 -15.09
N ALA A 4 -5.14 -16.22 -15.76
CA ALA A 4 -6.45 -16.68 -15.30
C ALA A 4 -6.34 -17.62 -14.08
N HIS A 5 -5.27 -18.40 -13.99
CA HIS A 5 -5.02 -19.31 -12.86
C HIS A 5 -4.59 -18.55 -11.59
N GLU A 6 -3.70 -17.57 -11.74
CA GLU A 6 -3.33 -16.65 -10.65
C GLU A 6 -4.53 -15.88 -10.12
N ARG A 7 -5.35 -15.34 -11.01
CA ARG A 7 -6.57 -14.63 -10.63
C ARG A 7 -7.54 -15.51 -9.82
N LYS A 8 -7.71 -16.79 -10.20
CA LYS A 8 -8.55 -17.72 -9.44
C LYS A 8 -8.03 -17.98 -8.04
N LYS A 9 -6.71 -18.13 -7.86
CA LYS A 9 -6.09 -18.33 -6.55
C LYS A 9 -6.25 -17.09 -5.66
N LEU A 10 -6.00 -15.90 -6.19
CA LEU A 10 -6.20 -14.65 -5.46
C LEU A 10 -7.67 -14.46 -5.06
N ILE A 11 -8.63 -14.75 -5.94
CA ILE A 11 -10.05 -14.68 -5.58
C ILE A 11 -10.40 -15.70 -4.50
N LEU A 12 -9.90 -16.94 -4.62
CA LEU A 12 -10.17 -17.98 -3.64
C LEU A 12 -9.63 -17.63 -2.25
N THR A 13 -8.36 -17.20 -2.18
CA THR A 13 -7.76 -16.77 -0.90
C THR A 13 -8.51 -15.58 -0.30
N SER A 14 -8.93 -14.64 -1.14
CA SER A 14 -9.70 -13.47 -0.70
C SER A 14 -11.06 -13.83 -0.12
N VAL A 15 -11.77 -14.78 -0.73
CA VAL A 15 -13.07 -15.27 -0.23
C VAL A 15 -12.85 -16.00 1.10
N ILE A 16 -11.82 -16.84 1.20
CA ILE A 16 -11.48 -17.52 2.45
C ILE A 16 -11.15 -16.50 3.54
N THR A 17 -10.27 -15.53 3.27
CA THR A 17 -9.89 -14.47 4.22
C THR A 17 -11.10 -13.65 4.67
N GLY A 18 -12.00 -13.30 3.75
CA GLY A 18 -13.25 -12.61 4.09
C GLY A 18 -14.17 -13.43 4.99
N GLY A 19 -14.27 -14.74 4.76
CA GLY A 19 -15.03 -15.66 5.61
C GLY A 19 -14.43 -15.78 7.03
N ILE A 20 -13.10 -15.85 7.11
CA ILE A 20 -12.37 -15.91 8.39
C ILE A 20 -12.56 -14.61 9.17
N PHE A 21 -12.41 -13.47 8.52
CA PHE A 21 -12.67 -12.17 9.14
C PHE A 21 -14.04 -12.12 9.85
N ILE A 22 -15.10 -12.51 9.14
CA ILE A 22 -16.46 -12.54 9.72
C ILE A 22 -16.51 -13.52 10.89
N PHE A 23 -15.88 -14.69 10.74
CA PHE A 23 -15.85 -15.71 11.78
C PHE A 23 -15.10 -15.24 13.04
N GLU A 24 -13.97 -14.55 12.89
CA GLU A 24 -13.16 -13.99 13.99
C GLU A 24 -13.86 -12.81 14.67
N VAL A 25 -14.53 -11.93 13.91
CA VAL A 25 -15.34 -10.85 14.51
C VAL A 25 -16.45 -11.43 15.37
N ILE A 26 -17.22 -12.38 14.84
CA ILE A 26 -18.30 -13.06 15.60
C ILE A 26 -17.72 -13.82 16.79
N GLY A 27 -16.61 -14.55 16.56
CA GLY A 27 -15.89 -15.28 17.61
C GLY A 27 -15.38 -14.36 18.72
N GLY A 28 -14.79 -13.22 18.37
CA GLY A 28 -14.31 -12.22 19.31
C GLY A 28 -15.42 -11.66 20.21
N ILE A 29 -16.58 -11.35 19.60
CA ILE A 29 -17.76 -10.87 20.33
C ILE A 29 -18.32 -11.96 21.26
N ILE A 30 -18.49 -13.19 20.77
CA ILE A 30 -19.06 -14.32 21.56
C ILE A 30 -18.12 -14.73 22.69
N THR A 31 -16.81 -14.66 22.48
CA THR A 31 -15.80 -15.03 23.48
C THR A 31 -15.45 -13.92 24.44
N ASN A 32 -15.88 -12.69 24.14
CA ASN A 32 -15.48 -11.45 24.79
C ASN A 32 -13.95 -11.22 24.73
N SER A 33 -13.29 -11.66 23.62
CA SER A 33 -11.85 -11.53 23.43
C SER A 33 -11.54 -10.32 22.56
N LEU A 34 -10.82 -9.36 23.14
CA LEU A 34 -10.35 -8.18 22.44
C LEU A 34 -9.20 -8.52 21.47
N ALA A 35 -8.40 -9.54 21.80
CA ALA A 35 -7.32 -10.01 20.93
C ALA A 35 -7.85 -10.58 19.60
N LEU A 36 -8.95 -11.34 19.63
CA LEU A 36 -9.62 -11.81 18.39
C LEU A 36 -10.20 -10.65 17.57
N ILE A 37 -10.79 -9.66 18.24
CA ILE A 37 -11.31 -8.46 17.55
C ILE A 37 -10.17 -7.65 16.93
N SER A 38 -9.02 -7.57 17.61
CA SER A 38 -7.83 -6.88 17.07
C SER A 38 -7.26 -7.61 15.86
N ASP A 39 -7.20 -8.95 15.89
CA ASP A 39 -6.73 -9.77 14.76
C ASP A 39 -7.67 -9.63 13.57
N ALA A 40 -8.98 -9.69 13.79
CA ALA A 40 -9.98 -9.39 12.78
C ALA A 40 -9.86 -7.95 12.23
N GLY A 41 -9.57 -6.96 13.09
CA GLY A 41 -9.33 -5.57 12.67
C GLY A 41 -8.15 -5.44 11.70
N HIS A 42 -7.11 -6.24 11.90
CA HIS A 42 -6.00 -6.33 10.94
C HIS A 42 -6.46 -6.92 9.60
N MET A 43 -7.24 -7.99 9.60
CA MET A 43 -7.76 -8.61 8.38
C MET A 43 -8.68 -7.67 7.58
N LEU A 44 -9.31 -6.70 8.23
CA LEU A 44 -10.14 -5.69 7.55
C LEU A 44 -9.35 -4.89 6.50
N THR A 45 -8.04 -4.63 6.74
CA THR A 45 -7.16 -3.96 5.75
C THR A 45 -7.14 -4.69 4.42
N HIS A 46 -7.15 -6.01 4.44
CA HIS A 46 -7.06 -6.84 3.24
C HIS A 46 -8.34 -6.83 2.45
N ILE A 47 -9.46 -6.89 3.15
CA ILE A 47 -10.78 -6.82 2.53
C ILE A 47 -10.94 -5.47 1.86
N PHE A 48 -10.54 -4.38 2.53
CA PHE A 48 -10.56 -3.05 1.92
C PHE A 48 -9.60 -2.93 0.74
N ALA A 49 -8.35 -3.42 0.84
CA ALA A 49 -7.39 -3.41 -0.27
C ALA A 49 -7.94 -4.15 -1.50
N LEU A 50 -8.63 -5.27 -1.29
CA LEU A 50 -9.30 -6.02 -2.36
C LEU A 50 -10.47 -5.26 -2.98
N LEU A 51 -11.34 -4.68 -2.14
CA LEU A 51 -12.44 -3.85 -2.60
C LEU A 51 -11.92 -2.64 -3.40
N ILE A 52 -10.87 -1.98 -2.91
CA ILE A 52 -10.21 -0.86 -3.58
C ILE A 52 -9.67 -1.31 -4.95
N SER A 53 -8.96 -2.44 -5.00
CA SER A 53 -8.44 -2.98 -6.27
C SER A 53 -9.57 -3.31 -7.24
N LEU A 54 -10.68 -3.85 -6.75
CA LEU A 54 -11.86 -4.12 -7.57
C LEU A 54 -12.52 -2.82 -8.06
N PHE A 55 -12.68 -1.83 -7.18
CA PHE A 55 -13.19 -0.51 -7.56
C PHE A 55 -12.26 0.18 -8.56
N ALA A 56 -10.94 0.17 -8.33
CA ALA A 56 -9.97 0.73 -9.25
C ALA A 56 -10.08 0.08 -10.64
N LEU A 57 -10.24 -1.23 -10.69
CA LEU A 57 -10.39 -1.99 -11.95
C LEU A 57 -11.69 -1.64 -12.68
N LEU A 58 -12.80 -1.47 -11.95
CA LEU A 58 -14.11 -1.10 -12.50
C LEU A 58 -14.13 0.38 -12.97
N PHE A 59 -13.48 1.28 -12.26
CA PHE A 59 -13.47 2.71 -12.58
C PHE A 59 -12.35 3.09 -13.54
N ALA A 60 -11.18 2.43 -13.52
CA ALA A 60 -10.11 2.61 -14.50
C ALA A 60 -10.54 2.19 -15.92
N ALA A 61 -11.54 1.28 -16.04
CA ALA A 61 -12.14 0.93 -17.32
C ALA A 61 -13.02 2.04 -17.91
N ARG A 62 -13.36 3.09 -17.13
CA ARG A 62 -14.14 4.23 -17.63
C ARG A 62 -13.23 5.19 -18.39
N PRO A 63 -13.61 5.65 -19.58
CA PRO A 63 -12.81 6.61 -20.33
C PRO A 63 -12.66 7.92 -19.56
N PRO A 64 -11.55 8.63 -19.71
CA PRO A 64 -11.37 9.97 -19.20
C PRO A 64 -12.52 10.88 -19.64
N THR A 65 -12.93 11.81 -18.78
CA THR A 65 -13.96 12.79 -19.10
C THR A 65 -13.32 14.16 -19.26
N VAL A 66 -14.03 15.10 -19.90
CA VAL A 66 -13.55 16.48 -20.08
C VAL A 66 -13.17 17.15 -18.74
N LYS A 67 -13.85 16.77 -17.64
CA LYS A 67 -13.55 17.29 -16.28
C LYS A 67 -12.50 16.49 -15.52
N LYS A 68 -12.22 15.23 -15.93
CA LYS A 68 -11.25 14.33 -15.29
C LYS A 68 -10.36 13.74 -16.37
N THR A 69 -9.40 14.53 -16.81
CA THR A 69 -8.53 14.23 -17.96
C THR A 69 -7.62 13.04 -17.70
N TYR A 70 -7.14 12.85 -16.48
CA TYR A 70 -6.42 11.65 -16.04
C TYR A 70 -7.36 10.49 -15.66
N GLY A 71 -8.69 10.64 -15.85
CA GLY A 71 -9.65 9.61 -15.46
C GLY A 71 -9.87 9.53 -13.94
N PHE A 72 -10.04 8.31 -13.43
CA PHE A 72 -10.41 8.05 -12.04
C PHE A 72 -9.31 7.36 -11.23
N TYR A 73 -8.06 7.37 -11.71
CA TYR A 73 -6.96 6.65 -11.08
C TYR A 73 -6.74 7.05 -9.61
N ARG A 74 -6.87 8.34 -9.26
CA ARG A 74 -6.69 8.81 -7.88
C ARG A 74 -7.79 8.35 -6.91
N LEU A 75 -8.89 7.73 -7.39
CA LEU A 75 -9.87 7.11 -6.49
C LEU A 75 -9.28 5.93 -5.70
N GLU A 76 -8.32 5.22 -6.27
CA GLU A 76 -7.57 4.17 -5.57
C GLU A 76 -6.84 4.75 -4.35
N ILE A 77 -6.17 5.87 -4.52
CA ILE A 77 -5.41 6.54 -3.45
C ILE A 77 -6.34 7.10 -2.36
N LEU A 78 -7.46 7.72 -2.77
CA LEU A 78 -8.47 8.20 -1.82
C LEU A 78 -9.09 7.06 -1.00
N ALA A 79 -9.33 5.92 -1.63
CA ALA A 79 -9.88 4.76 -0.95
C ALA A 79 -8.84 4.13 0.00
N ALA A 80 -7.55 4.11 -0.37
CA ALA A 80 -6.46 3.68 0.51
C ALA A 80 -6.32 4.61 1.73
N LEU A 81 -6.39 5.93 1.52
CA LEU A 81 -6.39 6.92 2.59
C LEU A 81 -7.57 6.71 3.55
N PHE A 82 -8.78 6.53 3.00
CA PHE A 82 -9.98 6.27 3.81
C PHE A 82 -9.86 4.99 4.63
N ASN A 83 -9.32 3.92 4.03
CA ASN A 83 -9.03 2.67 4.75
C ASN A 83 -8.05 2.91 5.91
N GLY A 84 -6.93 3.60 5.67
CA GLY A 84 -5.95 3.92 6.71
C GLY A 84 -6.56 4.72 7.86
N VAL A 85 -7.41 5.71 7.56
CA VAL A 85 -8.11 6.51 8.58
C VAL A 85 -9.09 5.66 9.40
N ILE A 86 -9.88 4.79 8.75
CA ILE A 86 -10.81 3.89 9.47
C ILE A 86 -10.03 2.97 10.41
N LEU A 87 -8.93 2.39 9.94
CA LEU A 87 -8.08 1.53 10.78
C LEU A 87 -7.51 2.29 11.97
N PHE A 88 -7.05 3.50 11.76
CA PHE A 88 -6.58 4.36 12.85
C PHE A 88 -7.68 4.54 13.91
N VAL A 89 -8.91 4.86 13.49
CA VAL A 89 -10.05 5.05 14.40
C VAL A 89 -10.39 3.76 15.16
N ILE A 90 -10.46 2.61 14.45
CA ILE A 90 -10.74 1.32 15.08
C ILE A 90 -9.63 0.97 16.08
N THR A 91 -8.37 1.19 15.73
CA THR A 91 -7.23 0.91 16.61
C THR A 91 -7.28 1.78 17.86
N MET A 92 -7.63 3.07 17.74
CA MET A 92 -7.80 3.94 18.91
C MET A 92 -8.94 3.47 19.82
N TRP A 93 -10.03 3.00 19.24
CA TRP A 93 -11.13 2.41 20.03
C TRP A 93 -10.68 1.13 20.77
N ILE A 94 -9.92 0.25 20.11
CA ILE A 94 -9.40 -0.97 20.75
C ILE A 94 -8.40 -0.62 21.86
N PHE A 95 -7.55 0.40 21.69
CA PHE A 95 -6.66 0.88 22.75
C PHE A 95 -7.45 1.36 23.98
N TYR A 96 -8.50 2.14 23.74
CA TYR A 96 -9.38 2.60 24.82
C TYR A 96 -10.01 1.42 25.56
N GLU A 97 -10.55 0.46 24.83
CA GLU A 97 -11.17 -0.75 25.40
C GLU A 97 -10.14 -1.61 26.14
N ALA A 98 -8.93 -1.79 25.58
CA ALA A 98 -7.85 -2.51 26.24
C ALA A 98 -7.44 -1.85 27.56
N TYR A 99 -7.34 -0.52 27.60
CA TYR A 99 -7.09 0.21 28.84
C TYR A 99 -8.21 -0.01 29.87
N HIS A 100 -9.48 0.04 29.44
CA HIS A 100 -10.62 -0.20 30.31
C HIS A 100 -10.59 -1.63 30.91
N ARG A 101 -10.33 -2.66 30.08
CA ARG A 101 -10.21 -4.06 30.51
C ARG A 101 -8.98 -4.33 31.36
N PHE A 102 -7.92 -3.55 31.19
CA PHE A 102 -6.75 -3.63 32.07
C PHE A 102 -7.09 -3.18 33.49
N MET A 103 -7.90 -2.12 33.63
CA MET A 103 -8.38 -1.63 34.96
C MET A 103 -9.50 -2.48 35.53
N HIS A 104 -10.37 -3.03 34.68
CA HIS A 104 -11.53 -3.83 35.06
C HIS A 104 -11.54 -5.12 34.23
N PRO A 105 -10.73 -6.14 34.63
CA PRO A 105 -10.64 -7.38 33.87
C PRO A 105 -11.99 -8.09 33.74
N GLU A 106 -12.37 -8.35 32.49
CA GLU A 106 -13.58 -9.08 32.15
C GLU A 106 -13.30 -10.56 31.92
N THR A 107 -14.30 -11.40 32.18
CA THR A 107 -14.18 -12.85 31.97
C THR A 107 -14.23 -13.18 30.48
N ILE A 108 -13.29 -14.01 30.02
CA ILE A 108 -13.16 -14.44 28.63
C ILE A 108 -13.40 -15.94 28.53
N SER A 109 -14.16 -16.35 27.53
CA SER A 109 -14.36 -17.78 27.23
C SER A 109 -13.13 -18.34 26.49
N SER A 110 -12.04 -18.57 27.24
CA SER A 110 -10.73 -18.97 26.69
C SER A 110 -10.77 -20.23 25.83
N GLY A 111 -11.59 -21.23 26.21
CA GLY A 111 -11.75 -22.44 25.38
C GLY A 111 -12.37 -22.16 24.01
N LYS A 112 -13.40 -21.31 23.93
CA LYS A 112 -13.99 -20.89 22.67
C LYS A 112 -13.04 -20.00 21.87
N MET A 113 -12.35 -19.07 22.55
CA MET A 113 -11.30 -18.23 21.96
C MET A 113 -10.22 -19.08 21.27
N PHE A 114 -9.74 -20.13 21.95
CA PHE A 114 -8.77 -21.08 21.41
C PHE A 114 -9.27 -21.74 20.11
N VAL A 115 -10.52 -22.23 20.09
CA VAL A 115 -11.11 -22.87 18.92
C VAL A 115 -11.21 -21.89 17.75
N VAL A 116 -11.66 -20.65 17.99
CA VAL A 116 -11.77 -19.63 16.94
C VAL A 116 -10.40 -19.30 16.38
N ALA A 117 -9.40 -19.06 17.23
CA ALA A 117 -8.04 -18.74 16.79
C ALA A 117 -7.38 -19.92 16.04
N CYS A 118 -7.64 -21.16 16.43
CA CYS A 118 -7.14 -22.35 15.68
C CYS A 118 -7.75 -22.44 14.28
N VAL A 119 -9.04 -22.14 14.13
CA VAL A 119 -9.70 -22.12 12.81
C VAL A 119 -9.10 -21.02 11.94
N GLY A 120 -8.88 -19.82 12.48
CA GLY A 120 -8.19 -18.72 11.80
C GLY A 120 -6.78 -19.11 11.36
N LEU A 121 -5.99 -19.68 12.28
CA LEU A 121 -4.63 -20.15 11.95
C LEU A 121 -4.61 -21.18 10.83
N ILE A 122 -5.46 -22.21 10.90
CA ILE A 122 -5.52 -23.27 9.88
C ILE A 122 -5.83 -22.66 8.50
N ALA A 123 -6.75 -21.72 8.46
CA ALA A 123 -7.16 -21.09 7.23
C ALA A 123 -6.07 -20.14 6.68
N ASN A 124 -5.36 -19.39 7.53
CA ASN A 124 -4.23 -18.55 7.13
C ASN A 124 -3.08 -19.40 6.57
N VAL A 125 -2.75 -20.52 7.21
CA VAL A 125 -1.77 -21.50 6.71
C VAL A 125 -2.21 -22.13 5.39
N ALA A 126 -3.49 -22.48 5.25
CA ALA A 126 -4.03 -23.01 3.99
C ALA A 126 -3.94 -21.98 2.85
N CYS A 127 -4.27 -20.71 3.11
CA CYS A 127 -4.12 -19.63 2.15
C CYS A 127 -2.65 -19.42 1.74
N ALA A 128 -1.72 -19.40 2.72
CA ALA A 128 -0.29 -19.33 2.45
C ALA A 128 0.20 -20.48 1.58
N TYR A 129 -0.26 -21.70 1.87
CA TYR A 129 0.09 -22.90 1.08
C TYR A 129 -0.46 -22.83 -0.36
N ILE A 130 -1.71 -22.38 -0.55
CA ILE A 130 -2.32 -22.19 -1.88
C ILE A 130 -1.50 -21.20 -2.71
N LEU A 131 -1.06 -20.10 -2.09
CA LEU A 131 -0.24 -19.08 -2.75
C LEU A 131 1.16 -19.60 -3.08
N MET A 132 1.80 -20.33 -2.15
CA MET A 132 3.14 -20.89 -2.33
C MET A 132 3.20 -21.90 -3.50
N LYS A 133 2.24 -22.82 -3.57
CA LYS A 133 2.17 -23.83 -4.64
C LYS A 133 1.98 -23.21 -6.05
N GLY A 134 1.55 -21.96 -6.12
CA GLY A 134 1.43 -21.22 -7.39
C GLY A 134 2.74 -20.66 -7.92
N GLY A 135 3.75 -20.49 -7.07
CA GLY A 135 5.03 -19.88 -7.42
C GLY A 135 6.11 -20.82 -7.97
N HIS A 136 5.97 -22.12 -7.71
CA HIS A 136 7.01 -23.09 -8.10
C HIS A 136 6.92 -23.59 -9.55
N GLU A 137 5.81 -23.41 -10.24
CA GLU A 137 5.63 -24.05 -11.55
C GLU A 137 6.29 -23.33 -12.73
N HIS A 138 6.66 -22.04 -12.62
CA HIS A 138 7.37 -21.34 -13.72
C HIS A 138 8.08 -20.08 -13.19
N GLY A 139 9.32 -20.14 -12.96
CA GLY A 139 10.44 -19.19 -12.83
C GLY A 139 10.24 -17.66 -12.63
N GLY A 140 9.08 -17.17 -12.22
CA GLY A 140 8.81 -15.75 -11.98
C GLY A 140 7.67 -15.56 -11.00
N HIS A 141 7.99 -15.31 -9.72
CA HIS A 141 7.00 -14.86 -8.77
C HIS A 141 6.48 -13.49 -9.20
N SER A 142 5.18 -13.38 -9.54
CA SER A 142 4.57 -12.06 -9.64
C SER A 142 4.69 -11.37 -8.27
N LEU A 143 5.07 -10.10 -8.25
CA LEU A 143 5.24 -9.31 -7.01
C LEU A 143 3.97 -9.38 -6.14
N ASN A 144 2.81 -9.51 -6.74
CA ASN A 144 1.52 -9.63 -6.06
C ASN A 144 1.41 -10.92 -5.24
N ILE A 145 1.84 -12.07 -5.77
CA ILE A 145 1.80 -13.35 -5.04
C ILE A 145 2.79 -13.33 -3.89
N LYS A 146 3.99 -12.77 -4.11
CA LYS A 146 5.00 -12.64 -3.05
C LYS A 146 4.51 -11.74 -1.92
N SER A 147 3.90 -10.61 -2.25
CA SER A 147 3.33 -9.69 -1.26
C SER A 147 2.21 -10.38 -0.46
N ALA A 148 1.26 -11.03 -1.14
CA ALA A 148 0.18 -11.76 -0.50
C ALA A 148 0.70 -12.90 0.40
N PHE A 149 1.75 -13.61 -0.01
CA PHE A 149 2.36 -14.68 0.79
C PHE A 149 3.02 -14.15 2.08
N ILE A 150 3.84 -13.09 1.97
CA ILE A 150 4.48 -12.47 3.16
C ILE A 150 3.43 -12.02 4.15
N HIS A 151 2.32 -11.53 3.65
CA HIS A 151 1.20 -11.07 4.42
C HIS A 151 0.51 -12.21 5.17
N MET A 152 0.20 -13.33 4.52
CA MET A 152 -0.37 -14.51 5.16
C MET A 152 0.56 -15.08 6.27
N ILE A 153 1.87 -14.90 6.15
CA ILE A 153 2.81 -15.22 7.23
C ILE A 153 2.60 -14.29 8.43
N GLY A 154 2.41 -12.99 8.19
CA GLY A 154 2.09 -12.02 9.25
C GLY A 154 0.82 -12.42 10.02
N ASP A 155 -0.26 -12.74 9.29
CA ASP A 155 -1.53 -13.17 9.88
C ASP A 155 -1.37 -14.49 10.66
N THR A 156 -0.54 -15.40 10.16
CA THR A 156 -0.22 -16.65 10.86
C THR A 156 0.47 -16.38 12.20
N ILE A 157 1.40 -15.43 12.25
CA ILE A 157 2.12 -15.06 13.49
C ILE A 157 1.16 -14.40 14.49
N SER A 158 0.27 -13.51 14.04
CA SER A 158 -0.74 -12.89 14.93
C SER A 158 -1.68 -13.92 15.53
N SER A 159 -2.20 -14.84 14.71
CA SER A 159 -3.08 -15.92 15.16
C SER A 159 -2.39 -16.85 16.17
N ILE A 160 -1.09 -17.15 15.99
CA ILE A 160 -0.31 -17.90 16.99
C ILE A 160 -0.25 -17.13 18.33
N GLY A 161 -0.04 -15.82 18.29
CA GLY A 161 -0.05 -14.97 19.47
C GLY A 161 -1.37 -15.06 20.24
N VAL A 162 -2.50 -15.02 19.53
CA VAL A 162 -3.84 -15.16 20.12
C VAL A 162 -4.05 -16.55 20.72
N ILE A 163 -3.60 -17.62 20.05
CA ILE A 163 -3.67 -19.00 20.55
C ILE A 163 -2.86 -19.14 21.85
N VAL A 164 -1.63 -18.64 21.88
CA VAL A 164 -0.78 -18.68 23.08
C VAL A 164 -1.49 -17.94 24.24
N GLY A 165 -2.06 -16.77 23.95
CA GLY A 165 -2.86 -16.03 24.93
C GLY A 165 -4.05 -16.84 25.47
N ALA A 166 -4.81 -17.47 24.58
CA ALA A 166 -5.96 -18.30 24.97
C ALA A 166 -5.55 -19.47 25.87
N VAL A 167 -4.41 -20.13 25.56
CA VAL A 167 -3.85 -21.22 26.40
C VAL A 167 -3.43 -20.71 27.77
N ILE A 168 -2.71 -19.57 27.84
CA ILE A 168 -2.31 -18.98 29.11
C ILE A 168 -3.55 -18.65 29.95
N ILE A 169 -4.53 -17.97 29.36
CA ILE A 169 -5.78 -17.62 30.07
C ILE A 169 -6.51 -18.88 30.56
N TYR A 170 -6.55 -19.94 29.75
CA TYR A 170 -7.21 -21.19 30.13
C TYR A 170 -6.63 -21.83 31.39
N TYR A 171 -5.29 -21.85 31.54
CA TYR A 171 -4.62 -22.47 32.69
C TYR A 171 -4.47 -21.55 33.91
N THR A 172 -4.29 -20.23 33.64
CA THR A 172 -3.96 -19.28 34.72
C THR A 172 -5.16 -18.45 35.18
N HIS A 173 -6.24 -18.40 34.39
CA HIS A 173 -7.37 -17.47 34.56
C HIS A 173 -6.94 -15.99 34.62
N TRP A 174 -5.80 -15.67 33.96
CA TRP A 174 -5.22 -14.33 33.94
C TRP A 174 -5.77 -13.54 32.74
N PHE A 175 -6.98 -13.00 32.89
CA PHE A 175 -7.71 -12.33 31.79
C PHE A 175 -7.01 -11.07 31.25
N ILE A 176 -6.04 -10.50 32.00
CA ILE A 176 -5.24 -9.34 31.57
C ILE A 176 -4.36 -9.67 30.34
N ILE A 177 -4.09 -10.92 30.05
CA ILE A 177 -3.30 -11.35 28.89
C ILE A 177 -3.97 -10.93 27.56
N ASP A 178 -5.31 -10.98 27.48
CA ASP A 178 -6.05 -10.61 26.28
C ASP A 178 -5.86 -9.13 25.89
N PRO A 179 -6.10 -8.14 26.77
CA PRO A 179 -5.80 -6.75 26.44
C PRO A 179 -4.31 -6.47 26.18
N ILE A 180 -3.37 -7.23 26.79
CA ILE A 180 -1.94 -7.08 26.46
C ILE A 180 -1.67 -7.50 25.02
N ILE A 181 -2.16 -8.66 24.59
CA ILE A 181 -2.02 -9.13 23.21
C ILE A 181 -2.71 -8.16 22.25
N SER A 182 -3.91 -7.68 22.61
CA SER A 182 -4.64 -6.69 21.81
C SER A 182 -3.83 -5.42 21.60
N VAL A 183 -3.20 -4.89 22.64
CA VAL A 183 -2.33 -3.71 22.54
C VAL A 183 -1.13 -3.99 21.63
N MET A 184 -0.49 -5.16 21.73
CA MET A 184 0.63 -5.52 20.85
C MET A 184 0.20 -5.56 19.37
N LEU A 185 -0.94 -6.18 19.07
CA LEU A 185 -1.50 -6.21 17.72
C LEU A 185 -1.87 -4.80 17.24
N CYS A 186 -2.50 -4.00 18.10
CA CYS A 186 -2.87 -2.63 17.78
C CYS A 186 -1.68 -1.74 17.45
N VAL A 187 -0.54 -1.90 18.14
CA VAL A 187 0.69 -1.15 17.81
C VAL A 187 1.16 -1.48 16.39
N LEU A 188 1.13 -2.75 15.98
CA LEU A 188 1.48 -3.16 14.62
C LEU A 188 0.51 -2.56 13.59
N ILE A 189 -0.80 -2.65 13.85
CA ILE A 189 -1.83 -2.08 12.97
C ILE A 189 -1.65 -0.57 12.84
N LEU A 190 -1.36 0.12 13.94
CA LEU A 190 -1.15 1.56 13.96
C LEU A 190 0.04 1.99 13.10
N ILE A 191 1.17 1.26 13.18
CA ILE A 191 2.35 1.52 12.36
C ILE A 191 2.02 1.38 10.87
N TRP A 192 1.30 0.34 10.49
CA TRP A 192 0.93 0.10 9.09
C TRP A 192 -0.14 1.08 8.59
N SER A 193 -1.13 1.39 9.43
CA SER A 193 -2.14 2.40 9.13
C SER A 193 -1.52 3.78 8.91
N TYR A 194 -0.61 4.19 9.80
CA TYR A 194 0.12 5.45 9.66
C TYR A 194 0.92 5.50 8.35
N LYS A 195 1.65 4.42 8.03
CA LYS A 195 2.41 4.33 6.78
C LYS A 195 1.50 4.45 5.56
N LEU A 196 0.36 3.75 5.54
CA LEU A 196 -0.61 3.81 4.45
C LEU A 196 -1.20 5.21 4.27
N VAL A 197 -1.55 5.88 5.38
CA VAL A 197 -2.05 7.25 5.37
C VAL A 197 -1.00 8.19 4.80
N MET A 198 0.25 8.13 5.31
CA MET A 198 1.32 9.02 4.84
C MET A 198 1.66 8.79 3.36
N GLU A 199 1.74 7.54 2.89
CA GLU A 199 1.94 7.24 1.48
C GLU A 199 0.80 7.78 0.61
N SER A 200 -0.44 7.67 1.08
CA SER A 200 -1.60 8.22 0.35
C SER A 200 -1.58 9.75 0.30
N VAL A 201 -1.20 10.39 1.40
CA VAL A 201 -1.05 11.85 1.49
C VAL A 201 0.09 12.33 0.59
N ASP A 202 1.25 11.68 0.62
CA ASP A 202 2.40 12.00 -0.25
C ASP A 202 1.97 11.99 -1.73
N ILE A 203 1.24 10.95 -2.16
CA ILE A 203 0.74 10.83 -3.54
C ILE A 203 -0.28 11.95 -3.87
N LEU A 204 -1.16 12.31 -2.95
CA LEU A 204 -2.14 13.37 -3.16
C LEU A 204 -1.50 14.77 -3.22
N LEU A 205 -0.43 14.96 -2.45
CA LEU A 205 0.39 16.18 -2.45
C LEU A 205 1.41 16.22 -3.61
N GLU A 206 1.35 15.25 -4.52
CA GLU A 206 2.26 15.17 -5.69
C GLU A 206 3.74 15.07 -5.29
N ALA A 207 4.02 14.48 -4.12
CA ALA A 207 5.39 14.24 -3.69
C ALA A 207 6.13 13.29 -4.65
N THR A 208 7.45 13.47 -4.72
CA THR A 208 8.31 12.59 -5.52
C THR A 208 8.24 11.15 -4.99
N PRO A 209 8.00 10.15 -5.88
CA PRO A 209 7.98 8.75 -5.48
C PRO A 209 9.29 8.33 -4.81
N ARG A 210 9.21 7.64 -3.67
CA ARG A 210 10.40 7.21 -2.90
C ARG A 210 11.35 6.31 -3.69
N GLU A 211 10.85 5.65 -4.73
CA GLU A 211 11.60 4.75 -5.61
C GLU A 211 12.42 5.49 -6.67
N ILE A 212 12.13 6.77 -6.91
CA ILE A 212 12.75 7.60 -7.93
C ILE A 212 13.66 8.65 -7.29
N ASN A 213 14.92 8.61 -7.66
CA ASN A 213 15.88 9.63 -7.28
C ASN A 213 15.99 10.67 -8.41
N ILE A 214 15.64 11.93 -8.08
CA ILE A 214 15.61 13.05 -9.04
C ILE A 214 16.99 13.27 -9.65
N ASP A 215 18.07 13.21 -8.86
CA ASP A 215 19.43 13.44 -9.34
C ASP A 215 19.83 12.42 -10.41
N LYS A 216 19.48 11.14 -10.20
CA LYS A 216 19.74 10.08 -11.19
C LYS A 216 18.92 10.27 -12.46
N VAL A 217 17.72 10.83 -12.35
CA VAL A 217 16.91 11.19 -13.54
C VAL A 217 17.61 12.32 -14.29
N ALA A 218 17.99 13.39 -13.60
CA ALA A 218 18.71 14.52 -14.19
C ALA A 218 20.01 14.09 -14.88
N GLU A 219 20.84 13.30 -14.18
CA GLU A 219 22.09 12.76 -14.74
C GLU A 219 21.85 11.91 -16.00
N SER A 220 20.82 11.04 -15.96
CA SER A 220 20.50 10.20 -17.12
C SER A 220 20.03 11.01 -18.32
N LEU A 221 19.33 12.12 -18.11
CA LEU A 221 18.88 13.02 -19.15
C LEU A 221 20.03 13.85 -19.70
N LYS A 222 20.94 14.37 -18.86
CA LYS A 222 22.14 15.11 -19.29
C LYS A 222 23.11 14.29 -20.16
N GLN A 223 23.03 12.94 -20.08
CA GLN A 223 23.83 12.06 -20.96
C GLN A 223 23.28 11.96 -22.37
N ILE A 224 22.09 12.49 -22.67
CA ILE A 224 21.49 12.46 -24.01
C ILE A 224 22.11 13.56 -24.84
N PRO A 225 22.68 13.25 -26.02
CA PRO A 225 23.27 14.26 -26.89
C PRO A 225 22.28 15.35 -27.30
N GLY A 226 22.65 16.61 -27.14
CA GLY A 226 21.80 17.76 -27.44
C GLY A 226 21.09 18.37 -26.25
N ILE A 227 21.28 17.82 -25.04
CA ILE A 227 20.84 18.41 -23.79
C ILE A 227 22.03 19.10 -23.12
N ASP A 228 21.90 20.38 -22.84
CA ASP A 228 22.93 21.18 -22.17
C ASP A 228 22.71 21.19 -20.65
N ASP A 229 21.43 21.37 -20.17
CA ASP A 229 21.07 21.27 -18.78
C ASP A 229 19.62 20.76 -18.59
N VAL A 230 19.32 20.30 -17.37
CA VAL A 230 17.99 19.85 -16.96
C VAL A 230 17.70 20.42 -15.59
N HIS A 231 16.61 21.15 -15.43
CA HIS A 231 16.22 21.81 -14.20
C HIS A 231 14.70 21.84 -14.04
N ASP A 232 14.22 22.30 -12.87
CA ASP A 232 12.80 22.38 -12.52
C ASP A 232 12.07 21.04 -12.75
N ILE A 233 12.67 19.96 -12.20
CA ILE A 233 12.16 18.60 -12.36
C ILE A 233 11.13 18.33 -11.28
N HIS A 234 9.90 18.04 -11.69
CA HIS A 234 8.84 17.56 -10.83
C HIS A 234 8.42 16.16 -11.26
N ILE A 235 8.38 15.23 -10.31
CA ILE A 235 7.96 13.84 -10.56
C ILE A 235 6.93 13.47 -9.53
N TRP A 236 5.77 12.99 -10.00
CA TRP A 236 4.67 12.59 -9.11
C TRP A 236 4.02 11.28 -9.54
N THR A 237 3.33 10.66 -8.61
CA THR A 237 2.54 9.44 -8.83
C THR A 237 1.12 9.79 -9.25
N ILE A 238 0.62 9.17 -10.33
CA ILE A 238 -0.80 9.25 -10.73
C ILE A 238 -1.58 8.13 -10.04
N THR A 239 -1.10 6.90 -10.12
CA THR A 239 -1.57 5.70 -9.42
C THR A 239 -0.42 4.69 -9.28
N SER A 240 -0.62 3.59 -8.58
CA SER A 240 0.40 2.57 -8.35
C SER A 240 1.15 2.18 -9.62
N GLY A 241 2.46 2.47 -9.67
CA GLY A 241 3.33 2.16 -10.81
C GLY A 241 3.16 3.04 -12.06
N MET A 242 2.39 4.12 -11.97
CA MET A 242 2.23 5.11 -13.04
C MET A 242 2.76 6.47 -12.57
N TYR A 243 3.88 6.88 -13.12
CA TYR A 243 4.55 8.15 -12.77
C TYR A 243 4.44 9.15 -13.91
N SER A 244 4.37 10.42 -13.54
CA SER A 244 4.39 11.54 -14.46
C SER A 244 5.54 12.47 -14.09
N MET A 245 6.04 13.23 -15.07
CA MET A 245 7.14 14.16 -14.88
C MET A 245 6.90 15.44 -15.69
N SER A 246 7.25 16.57 -15.11
CA SER A 246 7.52 17.80 -15.86
C SER A 246 8.98 18.21 -15.62
N ALA A 247 9.60 18.80 -16.65
CA ALA A 247 10.97 19.31 -16.54
C ALA A 247 11.22 20.41 -17.56
N HIS A 248 12.16 21.29 -17.24
CA HIS A 248 12.76 22.21 -18.19
C HIS A 248 14.10 21.63 -18.66
N ILE A 249 14.31 21.66 -19.97
CA ILE A 249 15.52 21.14 -20.63
C ILE A 249 16.13 22.23 -21.49
N ASP A 250 17.34 22.63 -21.14
CA ASP A 250 18.12 23.58 -21.94
C ASP A 250 18.80 22.87 -23.09
N THR A 251 18.63 23.43 -24.24
CA THR A 251 19.22 22.94 -25.48
C THR A 251 19.75 24.12 -26.28
N LYS A 252 20.66 23.85 -27.20
CA LYS A 252 21.01 24.82 -28.24
C LYS A 252 19.80 25.08 -29.15
N ASP A 253 19.84 26.24 -29.84
CA ASP A 253 18.80 26.55 -30.82
C ASP A 253 18.72 25.45 -31.86
N MET A 254 17.52 24.85 -31.99
CA MET A 254 17.29 23.72 -32.89
C MET A 254 15.88 23.79 -33.52
N MET A 255 15.71 23.08 -34.63
CA MET A 255 14.41 23.02 -35.27
C MET A 255 13.42 22.16 -34.47
N ILE A 256 12.11 22.45 -34.56
CA ILE A 256 11.04 21.68 -33.90
C ILE A 256 11.09 20.18 -34.27
N SER A 257 11.54 19.85 -35.47
CA SER A 257 11.72 18.46 -35.89
C SER A 257 12.81 17.73 -35.11
N GLU A 258 13.82 18.44 -34.64
CA GLU A 258 14.93 17.91 -33.83
C GLU A 258 14.49 17.79 -32.37
N THR A 259 13.78 18.78 -31.82
CA THR A 259 13.21 18.69 -30.49
C THR A 259 12.22 17.51 -30.37
N THR A 260 11.47 17.21 -31.42
CA THR A 260 10.60 16.04 -31.49
C THR A 260 11.36 14.71 -31.39
N LYS A 261 12.54 14.61 -32.05
CA LYS A 261 13.41 13.42 -31.93
C LYS A 261 14.00 13.31 -30.53
N LEU A 262 14.47 14.43 -29.99
CA LEU A 262 15.03 14.50 -28.64
C LEU A 262 13.98 14.09 -27.59
N SER A 263 12.77 14.60 -27.69
CA SER A 263 11.64 14.21 -26.81
C SER A 263 11.37 12.71 -26.85
N LYS A 264 11.45 12.06 -28.02
CA LYS A 264 11.29 10.59 -28.11
C LYS A 264 12.42 9.85 -27.40
N MET A 265 13.66 10.30 -27.51
CA MET A 265 14.82 9.70 -26.83
C MET A 265 14.66 9.85 -25.30
N ILE A 266 14.28 11.04 -24.84
CA ILE A 266 13.99 11.32 -23.42
C ILE A 266 12.91 10.38 -22.89
N ASN A 267 11.79 10.28 -23.60
CA ASN A 267 10.68 9.42 -23.20
C ASN A 267 11.07 7.94 -23.14
N CYS A 268 11.91 7.46 -24.06
CA CYS A 268 12.46 6.11 -24.01
C CYS A 268 13.28 5.89 -22.73
N VAL A 269 14.22 6.78 -22.42
CA VAL A 269 15.07 6.68 -21.23
C VAL A 269 14.24 6.72 -19.95
N LEU A 270 13.27 7.63 -19.87
CA LEU A 270 12.40 7.79 -18.70
C LEU A 270 11.48 6.58 -18.49
N SER A 271 10.92 6.04 -19.56
CA SER A 271 10.08 4.84 -19.51
C SER A 271 10.87 3.60 -19.11
N ASP A 272 12.02 3.36 -19.75
CA ASP A 272 12.79 2.13 -19.59
C ASP A 272 13.52 2.07 -18.24
N LYS A 273 14.13 3.19 -17.81
CA LYS A 273 14.93 3.21 -16.57
C LYS A 273 14.10 3.55 -15.32
N PHE A 274 13.10 4.43 -15.46
CA PHE A 274 12.40 5.02 -14.31
C PHE A 274 10.90 4.74 -14.29
N ARG A 275 10.34 4.05 -15.32
CA ARG A 275 8.90 3.78 -15.46
C ARG A 275 8.03 5.04 -15.52
N ILE A 276 8.60 6.17 -15.94
CA ILE A 276 7.87 7.43 -16.12
C ILE A 276 7.20 7.36 -17.49
N GLY A 277 5.88 7.20 -17.50
CA GLY A 277 5.10 6.99 -18.73
C GLY A 277 4.43 8.24 -19.29
N HIS A 278 4.34 9.32 -18.52
CA HIS A 278 3.73 10.57 -18.95
C HIS A 278 4.65 11.75 -18.64
N THR A 279 5.04 12.49 -19.67
CA THR A 279 6.01 13.57 -19.52
C THR A 279 5.52 14.84 -20.17
N VAL A 280 5.81 15.97 -19.54
CA VAL A 280 5.66 17.31 -20.08
C VAL A 280 7.04 17.96 -20.03
N ILE A 281 7.63 18.21 -21.19
CA ILE A 281 8.97 18.76 -21.31
C ILE A 281 8.88 20.10 -22.00
N GLN A 282 9.41 21.11 -21.34
CA GLN A 282 9.60 22.42 -21.91
C GLN A 282 11.05 22.53 -22.38
N PHE A 283 11.25 22.75 -23.69
CA PHE A 283 12.56 23.04 -24.23
C PHE A 283 12.78 24.56 -24.24
N GLY A 284 13.96 25.00 -23.79
CA GLY A 284 14.36 26.39 -23.77
C GLY A 284 15.80 26.53 -24.18
N CYS A 285 16.18 27.72 -24.66
CA CYS A 285 17.53 28.20 -24.67
C CYS A 285 17.70 28.98 -23.36
N GLU A 286 18.92 29.09 -22.78
CA GLU A 286 19.20 29.87 -21.57
C GLU A 286 18.51 31.25 -21.60
N CYS A 287 17.27 31.31 -21.17
CA CYS A 287 16.68 32.58 -20.81
C CYS A 287 17.12 32.88 -19.37
N LYS A 288 18.13 33.74 -19.22
CA LYS A 288 18.39 34.39 -17.92
C LYS A 288 17.17 35.26 -17.61
N ILE A 289 16.12 34.66 -17.13
CA ILE A 289 15.07 35.38 -16.43
C ILE A 289 15.78 35.84 -15.14
N ASN A 290 16.03 37.15 -15.04
CA ASN A 290 16.44 37.79 -13.81
C ASN A 290 15.40 37.45 -12.74
N ASN A 291 15.65 36.44 -11.95
CA ASN A 291 14.84 36.06 -10.81
C ASN A 291 15.06 37.07 -9.68
N GLU A 292 14.54 38.29 -9.83
CA GLU A 292 14.44 39.22 -8.69
C GLU A 292 13.32 38.85 -7.70
N HIS A 293 12.58 37.75 -7.92
CA HIS A 293 11.46 37.37 -7.05
C HIS A 293 11.50 35.95 -6.42
N ASN A 294 12.57 35.19 -6.60
CA ASN A 294 12.67 33.88 -5.92
C ASN A 294 13.89 33.82 -4.98
N ASN A 295 13.93 34.67 -3.97
CA ASN A 295 14.67 34.38 -2.74
C ASN A 295 13.84 33.41 -1.86
N HIS A 296 13.53 32.26 -2.37
CA HIS A 296 13.27 31.08 -1.54
C HIS A 296 14.41 30.11 -1.84
N ASP A 297 15.46 30.26 -1.00
CA ASP A 297 16.53 29.28 -0.85
C ASP A 297 15.93 27.88 -0.68
N HIS A 298 15.82 27.12 -1.76
CA HIS A 298 15.70 25.68 -1.71
C HIS A 298 17.10 25.07 -1.54
N ASN A 299 17.77 25.44 -0.44
CA ASN A 299 18.78 24.59 0.17
C ASN A 299 18.04 23.42 0.83
N HIS A 300 17.75 22.38 0.08
CA HIS A 300 17.38 21.08 0.63
C HIS A 300 18.24 20.01 -0.04
N ILE A 301 19.13 19.54 0.82
CA ILE A 301 19.89 18.31 0.85
C ILE A 301 19.16 17.14 0.16
#